data_8a307ae1ebc3d58991f566fafe00fe65
#
_entry.id   8a307ae1ebc3d58991f566fafe00fe65
#
_cell.length_a   1.000
_cell.length_b   1.000
_cell.length_c   1.000
_cell.angle_alpha   90.00
_cell.angle_beta   90.00
_cell.angle_gamma   90.00
#
_symmetry.space_group_name_H-M   'P 1'
#
loop_
_entity.id
_entity.type
_entity.pdbx_description
1 polymer ?
#
loop_
_entity_poly.entity_id
_entity_poly.type
_entity_poly.pdbx_seq_one_letter_code
_entity_poly.pdbx_strand_id
1 'polypeptide(L)'
;MFRLKSSVNRISGLTLATLSLLALVCVSVVLAQDNTRGAVFVAPRFRSQQDSEEKKVETELPQEKEMAILIEDTIESNADEQNSESSEEKVESSIANNQVVQEPYDVYKENGHYFVDWEKPDVAIVFTGMTNGYIEPCGCAGMDRMKGGLSRRNTFLNDLRNERGWDVVTIDAGQITDGFGVQEELKFDMATNAYNLMGYDAIGIGKGELRFPAYFLLTFTAPTSATTQSLYTSANIGIYGYHPTYTRPFKVIERGGKRIGVTSVVCGDKSTERRDENILYESPEKKLLELLPTLKKEACDVWVLIVHGTEQETLKLSKQFPIFNYVLTSDTPSEPPAELRSIGKEQSLVEVGEKGEFAVVIGLYNDGSVRYQRVALDSRYESSPEITLLMKDYQSILKNLITSKGFRGGLGVNPARSPQAELLGKYVGAQKCRSCHEESYRVWVKSRHAIAWKSLKETANPPRDFDPECISCHVVGWDSLQHFPYIDGYLSEKKTPELLNVGCECCHGPGERHMAVELGDDEDLQESIRAAMRLGENVKKVCYLCHDGDNSPLFDFDTYYPLIEHTESAEDDDE
;
A
#
# COMPACT_ATOMS: atom_id res chain seq x y z
N MET A 1 75.53 19.38 5.39
CA MET A 1 75.64 19.91 6.77
C MET A 1 74.26 20.00 7.35
N PHE A 2 74.12 19.44 8.45
CA PHE A 2 73.07 19.28 9.49
C PHE A 2 72.23 18.00 9.43
N ARG A 3 72.65 17.15 10.36
CA ARG A 3 71.90 15.99 10.90
C ARG A 3 70.75 16.47 11.78
N LEU A 4 69.61 15.73 11.75
CA LEU A 4 68.75 15.68 12.92
C LEU A 4 68.27 14.26 13.17
N LYS A 5 68.28 13.93 14.44
CA LYS A 5 68.25 12.62 15.11
C LYS A 5 66.84 12.02 15.16
N SER A 6 66.86 10.69 15.12
CA SER A 6 65.78 9.79 15.58
C SER A 6 65.41 10.01 17.06
N SER A 7 64.09 9.91 17.37
CA SER A 7 63.68 9.46 18.71
C SER A 7 62.50 8.49 18.55
N VAL A 8 62.82 7.24 18.84
CA VAL A 8 61.91 6.13 19.06
C VAL A 8 61.29 6.30 20.45
N ASN A 9 59.99 6.37 20.56
CA ASN A 9 59.32 6.15 21.85
C ASN A 9 58.45 4.90 21.77
N ARG A 10 58.83 3.97 22.66
CA ARG A 10 58.10 2.76 22.99
C ARG A 10 56.71 3.11 23.56
N ILE A 11 55.63 2.53 23.00
CA ILE A 11 54.36 2.39 23.70
C ILE A 11 54.10 0.90 23.84
N SER A 12 53.95 0.56 25.09
CA SER A 12 53.81 -0.76 25.66
C SER A 12 52.60 -1.53 25.20
N GLY A 13 52.79 -2.83 24.97
CA GLY A 13 51.76 -3.79 24.60
C GLY A 13 50.79 -4.07 25.75
N LEU A 14 49.66 -3.43 25.73
CA LEU A 14 48.49 -3.76 26.58
C LEU A 14 47.13 -3.56 25.91
N THR A 15 47.06 -3.41 24.59
CA THR A 15 45.80 -3.21 23.89
C THR A 15 45.49 -4.25 22.80
N LEU A 16 46.27 -5.35 22.74
CA LEU A 16 46.00 -6.44 21.76
C LEU A 16 45.31 -7.67 22.36
N ALA A 17 45.04 -7.70 23.69
CA ALA A 17 44.45 -8.86 24.34
C ALA A 17 42.92 -8.78 24.54
N THR A 18 42.29 -7.62 24.30
CA THR A 18 40.86 -7.44 24.53
C THR A 18 40.01 -7.54 23.25
N LEU A 19 40.61 -7.51 22.05
CA LEU A 19 39.90 -7.69 20.78
C LEU A 19 39.80 -9.16 20.33
N SER A 20 40.58 -10.06 20.90
CA SER A 20 40.54 -11.49 20.56
C SER A 20 39.52 -12.30 21.38
N LEU A 21 38.95 -11.75 22.44
CA LEU A 21 37.96 -12.46 23.27
C LEU A 21 36.51 -12.24 22.84
N LEU A 22 36.20 -11.20 22.04
CA LEU A 22 34.85 -10.98 21.47
C LEU A 22 34.60 -11.76 20.17
N ALA A 23 35.65 -12.21 19.49
CA ALA A 23 35.51 -13.00 18.27
C ALA A 23 35.33 -14.52 18.53
N LEU A 24 35.61 -15.01 19.76
CA LEU A 24 35.51 -16.44 20.10
C LEU A 24 34.16 -16.84 20.72
N VAL A 25 33.30 -15.90 21.07
CA VAL A 25 31.98 -16.20 21.65
C VAL A 25 30.89 -16.35 20.58
N CYS A 26 31.11 -15.86 19.34
CA CYS A 26 30.15 -16.00 18.24
C CYS A 26 30.31 -17.29 17.40
N VAL A 27 31.36 -18.09 17.64
CA VAL A 27 31.61 -19.32 16.82
C VAL A 27 31.18 -20.61 17.52
N SER A 28 30.84 -20.59 18.81
CA SER A 28 30.51 -21.79 19.57
C SER A 28 29.05 -22.20 19.66
N VAL A 29 28.13 -21.53 18.91
CA VAL A 29 26.69 -21.86 18.90
C VAL A 29 26.21 -22.54 17.60
N VAL A 30 27.09 -22.81 16.64
CA VAL A 30 26.70 -23.35 15.29
C VAL A 30 26.95 -24.86 15.13
N LEU A 31 27.37 -25.61 16.15
CA LEU A 31 27.58 -27.06 16.03
C LEU A 31 26.79 -27.88 17.06
N ALA A 32 25.47 -27.89 16.94
CA ALA A 32 24.62 -29.01 17.41
C ALA A 32 23.17 -28.78 16.92
N GLN A 33 22.81 -29.40 15.85
CA GLN A 33 21.58 -30.20 15.68
C GLN A 33 21.27 -30.40 14.19
N ASP A 34 21.64 -31.58 13.76
CA ASP A 34 21.11 -32.21 12.57
C ASP A 34 19.83 -32.97 12.96
N ASN A 35 18.82 -32.86 12.16
CA ASN A 35 17.70 -33.76 11.86
C ASN A 35 16.27 -33.21 11.95
N THR A 36 15.68 -33.22 10.75
CA THR A 36 14.28 -33.55 10.38
C THR A 36 13.16 -32.54 10.59
N ARG A 37 12.53 -32.26 9.46
CA ARG A 37 11.15 -31.78 9.17
C ARG A 37 11.00 -30.29 8.92
N GLY A 38 10.45 -30.03 7.72
CA GLY A 38 10.10 -28.75 7.16
C GLY A 38 9.47 -27.76 8.16
N ALA A 39 10.16 -26.67 8.37
CA ALA A 39 9.67 -25.53 9.09
C ALA A 39 9.66 -24.35 8.10
N VAL A 40 8.48 -23.84 7.86
CA VAL A 40 8.26 -22.53 7.25
C VAL A 40 8.92 -21.50 8.19
N PHE A 41 9.98 -20.84 7.71
CA PHE A 41 10.64 -19.78 8.48
C PHE A 41 9.81 -18.50 8.36
N VAL A 42 9.17 -18.12 9.46
CA VAL A 42 8.61 -16.78 9.69
C VAL A 42 9.75 -15.89 10.16
N ALA A 43 9.92 -14.74 9.53
CA ALA A 43 10.90 -13.72 9.91
C ALA A 43 10.78 -13.33 11.41
N PRO A 44 11.86 -12.91 12.08
CA PRO A 44 11.82 -12.61 13.50
C PRO A 44 10.87 -11.44 13.77
N ARG A 45 9.74 -11.74 14.40
CA ARG A 45 8.82 -10.75 14.95
C ARG A 45 9.51 -9.96 16.05
N PHE A 46 9.32 -8.67 16.07
CA PHE A 46 9.65 -7.81 17.21
C PHE A 46 9.20 -8.46 18.52
N ARG A 47 10.16 -8.89 19.32
CA ARG A 47 9.92 -9.40 20.66
C ARG A 47 9.97 -8.20 21.61
N SER A 48 8.82 -7.78 22.10
CA SER A 48 8.76 -6.89 23.26
C SER A 48 9.35 -7.63 24.47
N GLN A 49 10.36 -7.05 25.08
CA GLN A 49 10.84 -7.49 26.39
C GLN A 49 9.72 -7.33 27.42
N GLN A 50 9.25 -8.44 27.94
CA GLN A 50 8.63 -8.54 29.26
C GLN A 50 9.16 -9.80 29.92
N ASP A 51 10.28 -9.62 30.65
CA ASP A 51 10.66 -10.53 31.73
C ASP A 51 10.12 -9.93 33.02
N SER A 52 9.22 -10.64 33.67
CA SER A 52 9.12 -10.65 35.15
C SER A 52 8.20 -11.76 35.62
N GLU A 53 8.83 -12.74 36.26
CA GLU A 53 8.41 -13.53 37.42
C GLU A 53 6.97 -14.09 37.47
N GLU A 54 6.83 -15.37 37.07
CA GLU A 54 5.77 -16.25 37.57
C GLU A 54 5.94 -16.54 39.06
N LYS A 55 5.07 -15.95 39.87
CA LYS A 55 4.71 -16.51 41.18
C LYS A 55 3.40 -17.26 41.07
N LYS A 56 3.46 -18.59 41.22
CA LYS A 56 2.29 -19.44 41.45
C LYS A 56 1.59 -18.97 42.74
N VAL A 57 0.34 -18.60 42.61
CA VAL A 57 -0.62 -18.58 43.71
C VAL A 57 -1.82 -19.40 43.26
N GLU A 58 -1.95 -20.59 43.82
CA GLU A 58 -3.17 -21.36 43.84
C GLU A 58 -4.20 -20.60 44.67
N THR A 59 -5.33 -20.23 44.11
CA THR A 59 -6.53 -19.85 44.85
C THR A 59 -7.74 -20.51 44.22
N GLU A 60 -8.43 -21.27 45.06
CA GLU A 60 -9.63 -22.00 44.81
C GLU A 60 -10.78 -21.10 44.37
N LEU A 61 -11.62 -21.61 43.41
CA LEU A 61 -12.88 -21.01 43.00
C LEU A 61 -13.93 -21.20 44.08
N PRO A 62 -14.68 -20.17 44.49
CA PRO A 62 -15.90 -20.33 45.26
C PRO A 62 -17.06 -20.66 44.35
N GLN A 63 -17.89 -21.57 44.84
CA GLN A 63 -19.09 -22.10 44.22
C GLN A 63 -20.19 -21.05 44.01
N GLU A 64 -20.93 -21.22 42.91
CA GLU A 64 -22.21 -20.59 42.62
C GLU A 64 -23.22 -20.78 43.78
N LYS A 65 -23.51 -19.71 44.50
CA LYS A 65 -24.76 -19.46 45.25
C LYS A 65 -24.58 -18.17 46.06
N GLU A 66 -24.92 -17.05 45.45
CA GLU A 66 -25.38 -15.81 46.11
C GLU A 66 -25.26 -14.63 45.13
N MET A 67 -26.12 -14.62 44.12
CA MET A 67 -26.36 -13.41 43.33
C MET A 67 -27.79 -13.46 42.73
N ALA A 68 -28.74 -13.53 43.61
CA ALA A 68 -30.16 -13.46 43.27
C ALA A 68 -30.93 -12.57 44.27
N ILE A 69 -30.40 -11.41 44.57
CA ILE A 69 -31.18 -10.33 45.24
C ILE A 69 -30.41 -9.04 44.96
N LEU A 70 -30.62 -8.40 43.83
CA LEU A 70 -30.34 -6.99 43.50
C LEU A 70 -30.76 -6.69 42.03
N ILE A 71 -31.93 -7.20 41.60
CA ILE A 71 -32.53 -6.84 40.31
C ILE A 71 -34.02 -6.57 40.60
N GLU A 72 -34.31 -5.45 41.21
CA GLU A 72 -35.69 -4.92 41.27
C GLU A 72 -35.79 -3.39 41.26
N ASP A 73 -34.69 -2.64 41.07
CA ASP A 73 -34.73 -1.16 41.00
C ASP A 73 -34.07 -0.56 39.76
N THR A 74 -34.06 -1.26 38.60
CA THR A 74 -33.54 -0.71 37.35
C THR A 74 -34.37 -1.10 36.12
N ILE A 75 -35.68 -0.96 36.22
CA ILE A 75 -36.60 -1.14 35.07
C ILE A 75 -37.36 0.17 34.83
N GLU A 76 -36.65 1.25 34.59
CA GLU A 76 -37.23 2.45 33.99
C GLU A 76 -36.29 3.20 33.01
N SER A 77 -35.20 2.57 32.52
CA SER A 77 -34.31 3.19 31.54
C SER A 77 -34.08 2.43 30.22
N ASN A 78 -34.83 1.33 29.98
CA ASN A 78 -34.65 0.52 28.76
C ASN A 78 -35.76 0.72 27.71
N ALA A 79 -36.48 1.83 27.71
CA ALA A 79 -37.45 2.13 26.66
C ALA A 79 -36.81 2.83 25.43
N ASP A 80 -35.59 3.40 25.57
CA ASP A 80 -34.92 4.12 24.48
C ASP A 80 -33.98 3.24 23.60
N GLU A 81 -33.45 2.14 24.12
CA GLU A 81 -32.58 1.25 23.33
C GLU A 81 -33.34 0.39 22.31
N GLN A 82 -34.58 -0.05 22.62
CA GLN A 82 -35.41 -0.80 21.65
C GLN A 82 -35.95 0.07 20.51
N ASN A 83 -35.94 1.40 20.67
CA ASN A 83 -36.35 2.33 19.61
C ASN A 83 -35.19 2.70 18.67
N SER A 84 -33.93 2.51 19.07
CA SER A 84 -32.76 2.74 18.23
C SER A 84 -32.56 1.62 17.21
N GLU A 85 -32.68 0.33 17.61
CA GLU A 85 -32.56 -0.81 16.68
C GLU A 85 -33.68 -0.80 15.61
N SER A 86 -34.89 -0.41 15.94
CA SER A 86 -35.99 -0.30 14.97
C SER A 86 -35.86 0.88 14.01
N SER A 87 -35.12 1.93 14.39
CA SER A 87 -34.86 3.09 13.54
C SER A 87 -33.69 2.84 12.57
N GLU A 88 -32.65 2.12 12.99
CA GLU A 88 -31.52 1.73 12.13
C GLU A 88 -31.97 0.75 11.04
N GLU A 89 -32.77 -0.26 11.36
CA GLU A 89 -33.30 -1.23 10.40
C GLU A 89 -34.22 -0.57 9.34
N LYS A 90 -34.99 0.46 9.73
CA LYS A 90 -35.81 1.24 8.80
C LYS A 90 -35.00 2.19 7.92
N VAL A 91 -33.90 2.74 8.42
CA VAL A 91 -32.98 3.58 7.66
C VAL A 91 -32.24 2.73 6.64
N GLU A 92 -31.71 1.57 7.01
CA GLU A 92 -31.05 0.65 6.08
C GLU A 92 -31.98 0.18 4.96
N SER A 93 -33.24 -0.13 5.25
CA SER A 93 -34.22 -0.52 4.23
C SER A 93 -34.55 0.62 3.25
N SER A 94 -34.49 1.88 3.69
CA SER A 94 -34.71 3.04 2.83
C SER A 94 -33.49 3.36 1.94
N ILE A 95 -32.28 3.12 2.44
CA ILE A 95 -31.03 3.28 1.67
C ILE A 95 -30.94 2.23 0.57
N ALA A 96 -31.40 1.00 0.82
CA ALA A 96 -31.40 -0.08 -0.17
C ALA A 96 -32.28 0.22 -1.39
N ASN A 97 -33.31 1.04 -1.24
CA ASN A 97 -34.22 1.40 -2.34
C ASN A 97 -33.72 2.53 -3.26
N ASN A 98 -32.66 3.25 -2.88
CA ASN A 98 -32.09 4.36 -3.68
C ASN A 98 -30.84 3.94 -4.49
N GLN A 99 -30.75 2.68 -4.89
CA GLN A 99 -29.61 2.22 -5.69
C GLN A 99 -29.80 2.62 -7.16
N VAL A 100 -28.81 3.30 -7.72
CA VAL A 100 -28.69 3.47 -9.19
C VAL A 100 -28.47 2.09 -9.79
N VAL A 101 -29.38 1.65 -10.67
CA VAL A 101 -29.25 0.37 -11.39
C VAL A 101 -28.12 0.51 -12.38
N GLN A 102 -27.04 -0.20 -12.16
CA GLN A 102 -25.92 -0.24 -13.08
C GLN A 102 -26.06 -1.39 -14.06
N GLU A 103 -25.62 -1.17 -15.30
CA GLU A 103 -25.48 -2.24 -16.28
C GLU A 103 -24.52 -3.32 -15.76
N PRO A 104 -24.84 -4.60 -15.95
CA PRO A 104 -23.92 -5.68 -15.60
C PRO A 104 -22.55 -5.50 -16.26
N TYR A 105 -21.49 -5.62 -15.48
CA TYR A 105 -20.13 -5.51 -15.99
C TYR A 105 -19.70 -6.82 -16.64
N ASP A 106 -19.34 -6.73 -17.92
CA ASP A 106 -18.78 -7.86 -18.66
C ASP A 106 -17.29 -7.64 -18.88
N VAL A 107 -16.49 -8.32 -18.08
CA VAL A 107 -15.02 -8.22 -18.08
C VAL A 107 -14.40 -8.65 -19.43
N TYR A 108 -15.04 -9.54 -20.16
CA TYR A 108 -14.55 -10.00 -21.47
C TYR A 108 -14.85 -9.00 -22.58
N LYS A 109 -15.95 -8.28 -22.47
CA LYS A 109 -16.26 -7.17 -23.36
C LYS A 109 -15.30 -6.00 -23.17
N GLU A 110 -14.96 -5.68 -21.93
CA GLU A 110 -14.09 -4.54 -21.58
C GLU A 110 -12.60 -4.82 -21.85
N ASN A 111 -12.10 -5.96 -21.39
CA ASN A 111 -10.68 -6.28 -21.41
C ASN A 111 -10.30 -7.39 -22.43
N GLY A 112 -11.27 -7.94 -23.15
CA GLY A 112 -11.05 -9.00 -24.14
C GLY A 112 -10.68 -10.36 -23.54
N HIS A 113 -10.36 -11.30 -24.43
CA HIS A 113 -9.82 -12.60 -24.09
C HIS A 113 -8.29 -12.58 -24.18
N TYR A 114 -7.60 -13.33 -23.33
CA TYR A 114 -6.14 -13.37 -23.29
C TYR A 114 -5.63 -14.70 -23.86
N PHE A 115 -4.44 -14.63 -24.46
CA PHE A 115 -3.72 -15.78 -25.01
C PHE A 115 -4.52 -16.58 -26.05
N VAL A 116 -5.35 -15.87 -26.84
CA VAL A 116 -6.10 -16.50 -27.94
C VAL A 116 -5.11 -17.05 -28.98
N ASP A 117 -5.28 -18.32 -29.34
CA ASP A 117 -4.41 -19.05 -30.28
C ASP A 117 -2.93 -19.07 -29.90
N TRP A 118 -2.59 -18.89 -28.61
CA TRP A 118 -1.23 -19.11 -28.16
C TRP A 118 -0.97 -20.60 -27.96
N GLU A 119 0.01 -21.11 -28.67
CA GLU A 119 0.65 -22.37 -28.29
C GLU A 119 1.44 -22.15 -26.99
N LYS A 120 1.74 -23.23 -26.27
CA LYS A 120 2.61 -23.16 -25.10
C LYS A 120 3.98 -22.60 -25.50
N PRO A 121 4.41 -21.45 -24.95
CA PRO A 121 5.76 -20.95 -25.20
C PRO A 121 6.82 -21.83 -24.51
N ASP A 122 8.05 -21.83 -25.02
CA ASP A 122 9.16 -22.49 -24.33
C ASP A 122 9.40 -21.83 -22.97
N VAL A 123 9.29 -20.50 -22.91
CA VAL A 123 9.25 -19.73 -21.67
C VAL A 123 8.35 -18.52 -21.84
N ALA A 124 7.55 -18.24 -20.83
CA ALA A 124 6.78 -16.99 -20.70
C ALA A 124 7.46 -16.08 -19.68
N ILE A 125 7.86 -14.88 -20.08
CA ILE A 125 8.35 -13.85 -19.16
C ILE A 125 7.16 -12.98 -18.79
N VAL A 126 6.83 -12.91 -17.50
CA VAL A 126 5.78 -12.06 -16.95
C VAL A 126 6.42 -10.86 -16.28
N PHE A 127 6.09 -9.68 -16.77
CA PHE A 127 6.53 -8.41 -16.22
C PHE A 127 5.38 -7.76 -15.44
N THR A 128 5.71 -7.28 -14.25
CA THR A 128 4.84 -6.47 -13.38
C THR A 128 5.65 -5.34 -12.77
N GLY A 129 5.02 -4.49 -11.95
CA GLY A 129 5.72 -3.43 -11.22
C GLY A 129 4.84 -2.23 -10.95
N MET A 130 5.46 -1.16 -10.46
CA MET A 130 4.81 0.13 -10.22
C MET A 130 3.54 0.00 -9.36
N THR A 131 3.61 -0.84 -8.33
CA THR A 131 2.48 -1.09 -7.41
C THR A 131 2.12 0.16 -6.61
N ASN A 132 3.12 1.03 -6.31
CA ASN A 132 2.95 2.35 -5.67
C ASN A 132 2.10 2.29 -4.37
N GLY A 133 2.22 1.20 -3.60
CA GLY A 133 1.44 0.98 -2.39
C GLY A 133 0.02 0.43 -2.60
N TYR A 134 -0.45 0.29 -3.85
CA TYR A 134 -1.75 -0.29 -4.18
C TYR A 134 -1.70 -1.82 -4.12
N ILE A 135 -1.62 -2.36 -2.90
CA ILE A 135 -1.45 -3.80 -2.65
C ILE A 135 -2.74 -4.61 -2.86
N GLU A 136 -3.89 -3.94 -2.74
CA GLU A 136 -5.22 -4.52 -2.93
C GLU A 136 -6.20 -3.44 -3.38
N PRO A 137 -7.09 -3.68 -4.36
CA PRO A 137 -8.11 -2.72 -4.72
C PRO A 137 -9.06 -2.41 -3.57
N CYS A 138 -9.57 -1.17 -3.55
CA CYS A 138 -10.63 -0.79 -2.63
C CYS A 138 -11.92 -1.53 -2.99
N GLY A 139 -12.48 -2.31 -2.07
CA GLY A 139 -13.72 -3.05 -2.28
C GLY A 139 -15.00 -2.27 -1.99
N CYS A 140 -14.91 -1.00 -1.58
CA CYS A 140 -16.05 -0.22 -1.08
C CYS A 140 -17.15 0.02 -2.14
N ALA A 141 -16.75 0.17 -3.42
CA ALA A 141 -17.66 0.36 -4.55
C ALA A 141 -17.97 -0.93 -5.33
N GLY A 142 -17.55 -2.09 -4.81
CA GLY A 142 -17.61 -3.39 -5.48
C GLY A 142 -16.29 -3.74 -6.19
N MET A 143 -16.06 -5.04 -6.37
CA MET A 143 -14.80 -5.56 -6.90
C MET A 143 -14.84 -5.83 -8.41
N ASP A 144 -16.00 -5.82 -9.04
CA ASP A 144 -16.16 -6.31 -10.40
C ASP A 144 -15.41 -5.49 -11.44
N ARG A 145 -15.36 -4.17 -11.26
CA ARG A 145 -14.72 -3.22 -12.18
C ARG A 145 -13.32 -2.80 -11.75
N MET A 146 -12.88 -3.23 -10.56
CA MET A 146 -11.55 -2.92 -10.05
C MET A 146 -10.50 -3.79 -10.72
N LYS A 147 -9.32 -3.23 -10.97
CA LYS A 147 -8.15 -3.93 -11.47
C LYS A 147 -7.06 -3.98 -10.41
N GLY A 148 -6.07 -4.86 -10.59
CA GLY A 148 -4.91 -4.96 -9.72
C GLY A 148 -5.13 -5.79 -8.45
N GLY A 149 -4.18 -5.62 -7.53
CA GLY A 149 -4.09 -6.37 -6.29
C GLY A 149 -3.20 -7.62 -6.37
N LEU A 150 -2.43 -7.83 -5.29
CA LEU A 150 -1.50 -8.97 -5.21
C LEU A 150 -2.25 -10.30 -5.19
N SER A 151 -3.47 -10.31 -4.68
CA SER A 151 -4.32 -11.49 -4.61
C SER A 151 -4.71 -12.01 -6.00
N ARG A 152 -5.21 -11.15 -6.88
CA ARG A 152 -5.53 -11.50 -8.27
C ARG A 152 -4.29 -11.83 -9.07
N ARG A 153 -3.17 -11.14 -8.80
CA ARG A 153 -1.88 -11.43 -9.43
C ARG A 153 -1.41 -12.85 -9.13
N ASN A 154 -1.59 -13.34 -7.89
CA ASN A 154 -1.26 -14.72 -7.54
C ASN A 154 -2.10 -15.73 -8.32
N THR A 155 -3.41 -15.51 -8.39
CA THR A 155 -4.34 -16.37 -9.16
C THR A 155 -3.98 -16.39 -10.64
N PHE A 156 -3.66 -15.24 -11.24
CA PHE A 156 -3.18 -15.15 -12.61
C PHE A 156 -1.88 -15.95 -12.84
N LEU A 157 -0.89 -15.81 -11.97
CA LEU A 157 0.37 -16.56 -12.08
C LEU A 157 0.17 -18.06 -11.92
N ASN A 158 -0.77 -18.47 -11.06
CA ASN A 158 -1.16 -19.87 -10.90
C ASN A 158 -1.89 -20.41 -12.13
N ASP A 159 -2.76 -19.62 -12.79
CA ASP A 159 -3.35 -19.99 -14.10
C ASP A 159 -2.24 -20.33 -15.12
N LEU A 160 -1.26 -19.44 -15.28
CA LEU A 160 -0.18 -19.68 -16.23
C LEU A 160 0.64 -20.93 -15.92
N ARG A 161 1.01 -21.13 -14.64
CA ARG A 161 1.91 -22.21 -14.22
C ARG A 161 1.21 -23.56 -14.13
N ASN A 162 0.02 -23.59 -13.50
CA ASN A 162 -0.64 -24.84 -13.11
C ASN A 162 -1.68 -25.25 -14.14
N GLU A 163 -2.55 -24.32 -14.61
CA GLU A 163 -3.61 -24.66 -15.56
C GLU A 163 -3.07 -24.75 -16.99
N ARG A 164 -2.25 -23.77 -17.42
CA ARG A 164 -1.64 -23.80 -18.75
C ARG A 164 -0.35 -24.60 -18.81
N GLY A 165 0.25 -24.93 -17.66
CA GLY A 165 1.49 -25.70 -17.56
C GLY A 165 2.69 -25.00 -18.20
N TRP A 166 2.73 -23.64 -18.19
CA TRP A 166 3.80 -22.85 -18.79
C TRP A 166 5.03 -22.77 -17.87
N ASP A 167 6.19 -22.71 -18.48
CA ASP A 167 7.44 -22.34 -17.83
C ASP A 167 7.49 -20.81 -17.72
N VAL A 168 7.23 -20.28 -16.50
CA VAL A 168 7.05 -18.84 -16.26
C VAL A 168 8.25 -18.28 -15.51
N VAL A 169 8.83 -17.19 -16.03
CA VAL A 169 9.78 -16.31 -15.34
C VAL A 169 9.05 -15.02 -14.96
N THR A 170 9.11 -14.64 -13.69
CA THR A 170 8.42 -13.47 -13.16
C THR A 170 9.41 -12.39 -12.75
N ILE A 171 9.25 -11.20 -13.35
CA ILE A 171 10.11 -10.04 -13.13
C ILE A 171 9.23 -8.86 -12.73
N ASP A 172 9.54 -8.23 -11.60
CA ASP A 172 8.87 -7.01 -11.16
C ASP A 172 9.81 -5.80 -11.29
N ALA A 173 9.28 -4.68 -11.78
CA ALA A 173 10.06 -3.46 -11.90
C ALA A 173 10.53 -2.93 -10.53
N GLY A 174 9.83 -3.24 -9.44
CA GLY A 174 9.95 -2.55 -8.17
C GLY A 174 8.99 -1.37 -8.08
N GLN A 175 9.30 -0.35 -7.29
CA GLN A 175 8.36 0.72 -6.93
C GLN A 175 7.12 0.13 -6.26
N ILE A 176 7.37 -0.74 -5.28
CA ILE A 176 6.32 -1.46 -4.55
C ILE A 176 5.48 -0.48 -3.73
N THR A 177 6.16 0.52 -3.14
CA THR A 177 5.54 1.61 -2.39
C THR A 177 6.00 2.96 -2.92
N ASP A 178 5.25 4.03 -2.66
CA ASP A 178 5.62 5.40 -3.05
C ASP A 178 5.71 6.36 -1.87
N GLY A 179 5.30 5.91 -0.68
CA GLY A 179 5.32 6.67 0.54
C GLY A 179 6.58 6.45 1.41
N PHE A 180 6.44 6.84 2.66
CA PHE A 180 7.41 6.58 3.73
C PHE A 180 6.68 6.49 5.06
N GLY A 181 7.35 5.89 6.06
CA GLY A 181 6.80 5.71 7.40
C GLY A 181 6.36 4.28 7.66
N VAL A 182 5.84 4.04 8.85
CA VAL A 182 5.58 2.68 9.36
C VAL A 182 4.57 1.92 8.50
N GLN A 183 3.53 2.59 7.99
CA GLN A 183 2.54 1.94 7.15
C GLN A 183 3.16 1.46 5.83
N GLU A 184 3.99 2.29 5.19
CA GLU A 184 4.66 1.91 3.95
C GLU A 184 5.70 0.79 4.17
N GLU A 185 6.40 0.80 5.31
CA GLU A 185 7.28 -0.31 5.69
C GLU A 185 6.48 -1.62 5.84
N LEU A 186 5.30 -1.58 6.46
CA LEU A 186 4.41 -2.74 6.60
C LEU A 186 3.86 -3.23 5.24
N LYS A 187 3.48 -2.31 4.36
CA LYS A 187 3.06 -2.66 2.99
C LYS A 187 4.19 -3.31 2.20
N PHE A 188 5.39 -2.75 2.30
CA PHE A 188 6.57 -3.30 1.62
C PHE A 188 6.90 -4.70 2.12
N ASP A 189 6.89 -4.93 3.45
CA ASP A 189 7.09 -6.25 4.05
C ASP A 189 6.02 -7.25 3.58
N MET A 190 4.75 -6.87 3.67
CA MET A 190 3.63 -7.70 3.20
C MET A 190 3.76 -8.04 1.71
N ALA A 191 4.03 -7.05 0.86
CA ALA A 191 4.18 -7.26 -0.57
C ALA A 191 5.38 -8.15 -0.90
N THR A 192 6.53 -7.98 -0.21
CA THR A 192 7.69 -8.84 -0.39
C THR A 192 7.40 -10.29 0.00
N ASN A 193 6.66 -10.50 1.09
CA ASN A 193 6.19 -11.83 1.48
C ASN A 193 5.25 -12.43 0.43
N ALA A 194 4.36 -11.62 -0.15
CA ALA A 194 3.50 -12.04 -1.26
C ALA A 194 4.32 -12.40 -2.51
N TYR A 195 5.34 -11.63 -2.89
CA TYR A 195 6.21 -11.95 -4.03
C TYR A 195 7.00 -13.24 -3.82
N ASN A 196 7.49 -13.49 -2.60
CA ASN A 196 8.12 -14.77 -2.27
C ASN A 196 7.14 -15.94 -2.41
N LEU A 197 5.91 -15.79 -1.91
CA LEU A 197 4.85 -16.79 -2.03
C LEU A 197 4.46 -17.04 -3.50
N MET A 198 4.33 -15.99 -4.29
CA MET A 198 4.06 -16.04 -5.72
C MET A 198 5.24 -16.61 -6.53
N GLY A 199 6.41 -16.80 -5.92
CA GLY A 199 7.60 -17.33 -6.59
C GLY A 199 8.17 -16.39 -7.65
N TYR A 200 8.30 -15.10 -7.32
CA TYR A 200 9.00 -14.16 -8.19
C TYR A 200 10.47 -14.50 -8.34
N ASP A 201 10.99 -14.29 -9.54
CA ASP A 201 12.38 -14.62 -9.86
C ASP A 201 13.30 -13.42 -9.66
N ALA A 202 12.89 -12.20 -10.02
CA ALA A 202 13.68 -10.98 -9.84
C ALA A 202 12.78 -9.73 -9.63
N ILE A 203 13.26 -8.81 -8.80
CA ILE A 203 12.64 -7.52 -8.51
C ILE A 203 13.70 -6.43 -8.64
N GLY A 204 13.39 -5.33 -9.35
CA GLY A 204 14.21 -4.12 -9.36
C GLY A 204 14.11 -3.35 -8.04
N ILE A 205 15.11 -2.56 -7.72
CA ILE A 205 15.02 -1.56 -6.66
C ILE A 205 14.58 -0.25 -7.33
N GLY A 206 13.40 0.25 -6.96
CA GLY A 206 12.83 1.49 -7.46
C GLY A 206 13.17 2.71 -6.59
N LYS A 207 12.67 3.87 -7.00
CA LYS A 207 12.87 5.13 -6.26
C LYS A 207 12.11 5.15 -4.94
N GLY A 208 10.94 4.52 -4.87
CA GLY A 208 10.15 4.38 -3.64
C GLY A 208 10.93 3.67 -2.56
N GLU A 209 11.60 2.55 -2.90
CA GLU A 209 12.40 1.78 -1.96
C GLU A 209 13.57 2.59 -1.36
N LEU A 210 14.14 3.56 -2.11
CA LEU A 210 15.24 4.40 -1.61
C LEU A 210 14.83 5.40 -0.51
N ARG A 211 13.53 5.53 -0.25
CA ARG A 211 12.99 6.34 0.85
C ARG A 211 13.04 5.63 2.20
N PHE A 212 13.22 4.30 2.20
CA PHE A 212 13.35 3.51 3.42
C PHE A 212 14.76 3.62 4.02
N PRO A 213 14.92 3.39 5.33
CA PRO A 213 16.23 3.28 5.97
C PRO A 213 17.04 2.10 5.40
N ALA A 214 18.35 2.28 5.29
CA ALA A 214 19.26 1.25 4.75
C ALA A 214 19.18 -0.07 5.52
N TYR A 215 19.05 -0.01 6.86
CA TYR A 215 18.91 -1.22 7.69
C TYR A 215 17.64 -2.00 7.36
N PHE A 216 16.54 -1.30 7.06
CA PHE A 216 15.28 -1.93 6.66
C PHE A 216 15.42 -2.63 5.31
N LEU A 217 15.93 -1.92 4.29
CA LEU A 217 16.16 -2.52 2.98
C LEU A 217 17.10 -3.73 3.02
N LEU A 218 18.13 -3.69 3.88
CA LEU A 218 19.08 -4.79 4.00
C LEU A 218 18.38 -6.10 4.41
N THR A 219 17.30 -6.05 5.19
CA THR A 219 16.57 -7.26 5.61
C THR A 219 15.95 -8.01 4.42
N PHE A 220 15.70 -7.32 3.31
CA PHE A 220 15.12 -7.90 2.08
C PHE A 220 16.15 -8.14 0.99
N THR A 221 17.17 -7.30 0.90
CA THR A 221 18.18 -7.39 -0.17
C THR A 221 19.32 -8.34 0.17
N ALA A 222 19.62 -8.57 1.44
CA ALA A 222 20.59 -9.58 1.86
C ALA A 222 19.98 -10.98 1.86
N PRO A 223 20.78 -12.04 1.57
CA PRO A 223 20.30 -13.41 1.64
C PRO A 223 19.96 -13.80 3.08
N THR A 224 18.81 -14.41 3.28
CA THR A 224 18.37 -14.90 4.61
C THR A 224 19.06 -16.21 5.02
N SER A 225 19.67 -16.91 4.06
CA SER A 225 20.48 -18.13 4.29
C SER A 225 21.53 -18.30 3.19
N ALA A 226 22.45 -19.23 3.36
CA ALA A 226 23.44 -19.55 2.34
C ALA A 226 22.83 -20.07 1.01
N THR A 227 21.59 -20.57 1.05
CA THR A 227 20.88 -21.15 -0.10
C THR A 227 19.79 -20.22 -0.65
N THR A 228 19.31 -19.27 0.14
CA THR A 228 18.22 -18.37 -0.26
C THR A 228 18.81 -17.09 -0.84
N GLN A 229 18.57 -16.86 -2.12
CA GLN A 229 18.98 -15.63 -2.80
C GLN A 229 17.90 -14.56 -2.68
N SER A 230 18.29 -13.29 -2.45
CA SER A 230 17.36 -12.18 -2.50
C SER A 230 16.67 -12.08 -3.86
N LEU A 231 15.42 -11.65 -3.87
CA LEU A 231 14.68 -11.32 -5.09
C LEU A 231 15.19 -10.02 -5.73
N TYR A 232 15.70 -9.09 -4.93
CA TYR A 232 16.08 -7.75 -5.36
C TYR A 232 17.42 -7.69 -6.08
N THR A 233 17.45 -6.92 -7.18
CA THR A 233 18.66 -6.68 -7.97
C THR A 233 18.83 -5.18 -8.19
N SER A 234 20.10 -4.70 -8.16
CA SER A 234 20.45 -3.39 -8.69
C SER A 234 21.95 -3.31 -9.01
N ALA A 235 22.27 -2.81 -10.21
CA ALA A 235 23.66 -2.62 -10.60
C ALA A 235 24.28 -1.36 -9.96
N ASN A 236 23.49 -0.31 -9.69
CA ASN A 236 24.00 0.99 -9.30
C ASN A 236 23.58 1.49 -7.92
N ILE A 237 22.76 0.73 -7.20
CA ILE A 237 22.42 1.00 -5.81
C ILE A 237 23.21 0.04 -4.91
N GLY A 238 23.89 0.59 -3.90
CA GLY A 238 24.58 -0.16 -2.85
C GLY A 238 23.94 0.11 -1.50
N ILE A 239 23.76 -0.92 -0.68
CA ILE A 239 23.26 -0.82 0.69
C ILE A 239 24.42 -1.20 1.61
N TYR A 240 24.89 -0.26 2.45
CA TYR A 240 26.12 -0.38 3.23
C TYR A 240 27.36 -0.76 2.38
N GLY A 241 27.37 -0.37 1.11
CA GLY A 241 28.43 -0.67 0.13
C GLY A 241 27.89 -1.42 -1.09
N TYR A 242 28.78 -1.60 -2.09
CA TYR A 242 28.48 -2.39 -3.30
C TYR A 242 28.90 -3.85 -3.15
N HIS A 243 28.58 -4.48 -2.03
CA HIS A 243 28.90 -5.88 -1.82
C HIS A 243 27.79 -6.76 -2.41
N PRO A 244 28.11 -7.75 -3.28
CA PRO A 244 27.09 -8.60 -3.94
C PRO A 244 26.20 -9.38 -2.99
N THR A 245 26.61 -9.55 -1.72
CA THR A 245 25.79 -10.16 -0.68
C THR A 245 24.66 -9.24 -0.23
N TYR A 246 24.87 -7.91 -0.25
CA TYR A 246 23.89 -6.94 0.23
C TYR A 246 22.98 -6.43 -0.89
N THR A 247 23.55 -6.22 -2.07
CA THR A 247 22.77 -5.84 -3.25
C THR A 247 23.33 -6.58 -4.45
N ARG A 248 22.54 -7.46 -5.01
CA ARG A 248 22.93 -8.28 -6.14
C ARG A 248 22.91 -7.46 -7.44
N PRO A 249 24.03 -7.34 -8.18
CA PRO A 249 24.06 -6.48 -9.36
C PRO A 249 23.28 -7.05 -10.54
N PHE A 250 23.10 -8.38 -10.64
CA PHE A 250 22.26 -9.05 -11.63
C PHE A 250 21.88 -10.45 -11.14
N LYS A 251 20.91 -11.06 -11.79
CA LYS A 251 20.46 -12.43 -11.55
C LYS A 251 20.37 -13.19 -12.88
N VAL A 252 20.68 -14.47 -12.88
CA VAL A 252 20.46 -15.38 -14.00
C VAL A 252 19.44 -16.42 -13.58
N ILE A 253 18.43 -16.63 -14.40
CA ILE A 253 17.30 -17.52 -14.19
C ILE A 253 17.32 -18.56 -15.33
N GLU A 254 17.28 -19.83 -14.98
CA GLU A 254 17.19 -20.92 -15.94
C GLU A 254 15.78 -21.50 -15.92
N ARG A 255 15.05 -21.37 -17.03
CA ARG A 255 13.66 -21.80 -17.15
C ARG A 255 13.31 -22.13 -18.60
N GLY A 256 12.54 -23.20 -18.85
CA GLY A 256 12.10 -23.56 -20.20
C GLY A 256 13.27 -23.77 -21.19
N GLY A 257 14.43 -24.23 -20.73
CA GLY A 257 15.64 -24.39 -21.56
C GLY A 257 16.33 -23.08 -21.94
N LYS A 258 15.88 -21.92 -21.42
CA LYS A 258 16.48 -20.60 -21.67
C LYS A 258 17.18 -20.07 -20.42
N ARG A 259 18.24 -19.29 -20.64
CA ARG A 259 18.96 -18.52 -19.62
C ARG A 259 18.57 -17.05 -19.75
N ILE A 260 17.92 -16.49 -18.73
CA ILE A 260 17.41 -15.13 -18.70
C ILE A 260 18.16 -14.34 -17.64
N GLY A 261 18.89 -13.30 -18.07
CA GLY A 261 19.60 -12.41 -17.18
C GLY A 261 18.77 -11.17 -16.88
N VAL A 262 18.78 -10.73 -15.63
CA VAL A 262 18.04 -9.53 -15.16
C VAL A 262 18.96 -8.64 -14.34
N THR A 263 18.95 -7.34 -14.64
CA THR A 263 19.56 -6.30 -13.80
C THR A 263 18.66 -5.08 -13.73
N SER A 264 18.87 -4.23 -12.73
CA SER A 264 18.14 -2.96 -12.63
C SER A 264 19.08 -1.79 -12.39
N VAL A 265 18.63 -0.61 -12.75
CA VAL A 265 19.29 0.66 -12.48
C VAL A 265 18.27 1.74 -12.09
N VAL A 266 18.72 2.66 -11.25
CA VAL A 266 17.98 3.89 -10.92
C VAL A 266 18.70 5.07 -11.54
N CYS A 267 17.97 5.86 -12.34
CA CYS A 267 18.43 7.12 -12.92
C CYS A 267 18.02 8.29 -12.02
N GLY A 268 18.68 9.44 -12.16
CA GLY A 268 18.36 10.66 -11.43
C GLY A 268 19.55 11.24 -10.64
N ASP A 269 19.33 12.32 -9.92
CA ASP A 269 20.35 12.99 -9.12
C ASP A 269 20.50 12.32 -7.76
N LYS A 270 21.72 12.28 -7.30
CA LYS A 270 22.18 11.62 -6.05
C LYS A 270 21.49 12.11 -4.77
N SER A 271 20.80 13.25 -4.80
CA SER A 271 20.46 14.00 -3.57
C SER A 271 18.99 13.95 -3.16
N THR A 272 18.06 13.66 -4.07
CA THR A 272 16.64 13.97 -3.84
C THR A 272 15.79 12.82 -3.31
N GLU A 273 16.18 11.57 -3.51
CA GLU A 273 15.30 10.44 -3.25
C GLU A 273 15.75 9.55 -2.08
N ARG A 274 17.07 9.40 -1.84
CA ARG A 274 17.55 8.62 -0.70
C ARG A 274 17.49 9.42 0.60
N ARG A 275 17.01 8.80 1.65
CA ARG A 275 16.93 9.39 3.00
C ARG A 275 18.04 8.91 3.94
N ASP A 276 18.82 7.90 3.54
CA ASP A 276 19.87 7.28 4.35
C ASP A 276 21.20 7.35 3.61
N GLU A 277 22.25 7.86 4.26
CA GLU A 277 23.61 7.98 3.72
C GLU A 277 24.27 6.62 3.42
N ASN A 278 23.80 5.54 4.04
CA ASN A 278 24.26 4.18 3.80
C ASN A 278 23.65 3.54 2.54
N ILE A 279 22.73 4.23 1.87
CA ILE A 279 22.26 3.88 0.54
C ILE A 279 23.16 4.61 -0.47
N LEU A 280 24.01 3.85 -1.13
CA LEU A 280 24.96 4.38 -2.10
C LEU A 280 24.37 4.41 -3.50
N TYR A 281 24.67 5.42 -4.25
CA TYR A 281 24.27 5.61 -5.64
C TYR A 281 25.48 5.88 -6.54
N GLU A 282 25.56 5.17 -7.65
CA GLU A 282 26.52 5.43 -8.73
C GLU A 282 25.76 5.64 -10.05
N SER A 283 26.42 6.32 -11.02
CA SER A 283 25.83 6.50 -12.36
C SER A 283 25.46 5.16 -12.99
N PRO A 284 24.23 5.02 -13.52
CA PRO A 284 23.80 3.83 -14.23
C PRO A 284 24.75 3.43 -15.35
N GLU A 285 25.17 4.39 -16.17
CA GLU A 285 26.09 4.16 -17.31
C GLU A 285 27.44 3.60 -16.84
N LYS A 286 28.01 4.19 -15.78
CA LYS A 286 29.28 3.74 -15.20
C LYS A 286 29.15 2.29 -14.73
N LYS A 287 28.12 1.98 -13.95
CA LYS A 287 27.95 0.64 -13.35
C LYS A 287 27.61 -0.42 -14.39
N LEU A 288 26.77 -0.10 -15.36
CA LEU A 288 26.49 -1.02 -16.46
C LEU A 288 27.73 -1.27 -17.33
N LEU A 289 28.57 -0.25 -17.56
CA LEU A 289 29.83 -0.42 -18.29
C LEU A 289 30.81 -1.32 -17.53
N GLU A 290 30.94 -1.15 -16.21
CA GLU A 290 31.75 -2.01 -15.34
C GLU A 290 31.22 -3.47 -15.33
N LEU A 291 29.90 -3.64 -15.36
CA LEU A 291 29.24 -4.95 -15.29
C LEU A 291 29.24 -5.70 -16.62
N LEU A 292 29.27 -4.99 -17.76
CA LEU A 292 29.08 -5.54 -19.10
C LEU A 292 30.00 -6.74 -19.43
N PRO A 293 31.30 -6.76 -19.07
CA PRO A 293 32.14 -7.93 -19.31
C PRO A 293 31.66 -9.20 -18.58
N THR A 294 31.09 -9.02 -17.38
CA THR A 294 30.53 -10.13 -16.60
C THR A 294 29.23 -10.63 -17.22
N LEU A 295 28.32 -9.74 -17.61
CA LEU A 295 27.07 -10.12 -18.29
C LEU A 295 27.34 -10.92 -19.56
N LYS A 296 28.31 -10.50 -20.37
CA LYS A 296 28.70 -11.25 -21.59
C LYS A 296 29.22 -12.66 -21.32
N LYS A 297 29.87 -12.89 -20.18
CA LYS A 297 30.38 -14.24 -19.80
C LYS A 297 29.26 -15.18 -19.36
N GLU A 298 28.15 -14.65 -18.84
CA GLU A 298 27.00 -15.47 -18.41
C GLU A 298 26.28 -16.12 -19.58
N ALA A 299 26.51 -15.65 -20.83
CA ALA A 299 25.93 -16.23 -22.04
C ALA A 299 24.42 -16.50 -21.95
N CYS A 300 23.67 -15.52 -21.45
CA CYS A 300 22.21 -15.58 -21.40
C CYS A 300 21.62 -15.48 -22.80
N ASP A 301 20.52 -16.21 -23.04
CA ASP A 301 19.75 -16.12 -24.29
C ASP A 301 19.01 -14.79 -24.38
N VAL A 302 18.58 -14.25 -23.21
CA VAL A 302 17.84 -13.00 -23.10
C VAL A 302 18.38 -12.20 -21.92
N TRP A 303 18.55 -10.90 -22.13
CA TRP A 303 18.85 -9.95 -21.06
C TRP A 303 17.71 -8.94 -20.87
N VAL A 304 17.31 -8.73 -19.62
CA VAL A 304 16.34 -7.72 -19.19
C VAL A 304 17.06 -6.65 -18.37
N LEU A 305 16.81 -5.39 -18.75
CA LEU A 305 17.22 -4.21 -17.97
C LEU A 305 15.97 -3.54 -17.41
N ILE A 306 15.90 -3.41 -16.09
CA ILE A 306 14.90 -2.60 -15.41
C ILE A 306 15.48 -1.20 -15.21
N VAL A 307 14.77 -0.16 -15.64
CA VAL A 307 15.20 1.23 -15.55
C VAL A 307 14.20 2.07 -14.77
N HIS A 308 14.60 2.53 -13.61
CA HIS A 308 13.87 3.59 -12.89
C HIS A 308 14.40 4.96 -13.30
N GLY A 309 13.72 5.58 -14.25
CA GLY A 309 14.10 6.86 -14.85
C GLY A 309 13.04 7.34 -15.83
N THR A 310 13.27 8.48 -16.46
CA THR A 310 12.44 9.00 -17.54
C THR A 310 12.57 8.15 -18.80
N GLU A 311 11.59 8.23 -19.70
CA GLU A 311 11.68 7.57 -21.01
C GLU A 311 12.97 7.95 -21.76
N GLN A 312 13.35 9.23 -21.71
CA GLN A 312 14.57 9.69 -22.36
C GLN A 312 15.83 9.01 -21.81
N GLU A 313 15.94 8.87 -20.49
CA GLU A 313 17.04 8.16 -19.83
C GLU A 313 17.03 6.67 -20.19
N THR A 314 15.86 6.05 -20.20
CA THR A 314 15.65 4.65 -20.58
C THR A 314 16.12 4.39 -22.01
N LEU A 315 15.68 5.19 -22.98
CA LEU A 315 16.06 5.07 -24.38
C LEU A 315 17.55 5.36 -24.62
N LYS A 316 18.14 6.26 -23.84
CA LYS A 316 19.58 6.51 -23.87
C LYS A 316 20.38 5.29 -23.42
N LEU A 317 20.00 4.69 -22.30
CA LEU A 317 20.66 3.47 -21.78
C LEU A 317 20.47 2.28 -22.72
N SER A 318 19.28 2.05 -23.26
CA SER A 318 19.03 0.96 -24.21
C SER A 318 19.93 1.06 -25.44
N LYS A 319 20.06 2.26 -26.01
CA LYS A 319 20.94 2.52 -27.15
C LYS A 319 22.42 2.29 -26.83
N GLN A 320 22.84 2.63 -25.62
CA GLN A 320 24.25 2.47 -25.18
C GLN A 320 24.59 1.01 -24.86
N PHE A 321 23.60 0.23 -24.40
CA PHE A 321 23.77 -1.16 -23.99
C PHE A 321 22.88 -2.12 -24.82
N PRO A 322 23.17 -2.38 -26.08
CA PRO A 322 22.36 -3.20 -26.98
C PRO A 322 22.30 -4.68 -26.62
N ILE A 323 22.97 -5.12 -25.56
CA ILE A 323 22.88 -6.48 -25.00
C ILE A 323 21.50 -6.78 -24.39
N PHE A 324 20.76 -5.76 -23.95
CA PHE A 324 19.46 -5.95 -23.33
C PHE A 324 18.37 -6.07 -24.39
N ASN A 325 17.69 -7.22 -24.42
CA ASN A 325 16.61 -7.50 -25.36
C ASN A 325 15.30 -6.83 -24.94
N TYR A 326 15.02 -6.83 -23.63
CA TYR A 326 13.85 -6.17 -23.06
C TYR A 326 14.30 -5.12 -22.04
N VAL A 327 13.76 -3.92 -22.18
CA VAL A 327 14.00 -2.81 -21.27
C VAL A 327 12.68 -2.46 -20.59
N LEU A 328 12.55 -2.83 -19.32
CA LEU A 328 11.40 -2.56 -18.48
C LEU A 328 11.56 -1.18 -17.86
N THR A 329 10.67 -0.25 -18.18
CA THR A 329 10.71 1.14 -17.70
C THR A 329 9.74 1.40 -16.57
N SER A 330 10.13 2.28 -15.64
CA SER A 330 9.22 2.84 -14.62
C SER A 330 8.43 4.05 -15.12
N ASP A 331 8.85 4.67 -16.22
CA ASP A 331 8.08 5.73 -16.90
C ASP A 331 7.07 5.06 -17.84
N THR A 332 5.92 4.73 -17.28
CA THR A 332 4.90 3.90 -17.92
C THR A 332 3.57 4.65 -17.94
N PRO A 333 2.75 4.49 -18.99
CA PRO A 333 1.38 5.00 -18.98
C PRO A 333 0.52 4.23 -17.96
N SER A 334 -0.65 4.76 -17.64
CA SER A 334 -1.59 4.10 -16.71
C SER A 334 -1.94 2.67 -17.15
N GLU A 335 -2.09 2.43 -18.44
CA GLU A 335 -2.28 1.10 -19.02
C GLU A 335 -1.13 0.74 -19.98
N PRO A 336 -0.64 -0.51 -19.99
CA PRO A 336 0.36 -0.94 -20.97
C PRO A 336 -0.13 -0.78 -22.40
N PRO A 337 0.73 -0.47 -23.38
CA PRO A 337 0.33 -0.42 -24.79
C PRO A 337 -0.19 -1.79 -25.28
N ALA A 338 -1.04 -1.75 -26.31
CA ALA A 338 -1.62 -2.96 -26.88
C ALA A 338 -0.59 -3.86 -27.58
N GLU A 339 0.52 -3.29 -28.02
CA GLU A 339 1.59 -3.95 -28.75
C GLU A 339 2.95 -3.66 -28.13
N LEU A 340 3.87 -4.61 -28.25
CA LEU A 340 5.24 -4.48 -27.77
C LEU A 340 5.99 -3.42 -28.58
N ARG A 341 6.50 -2.40 -27.91
CA ARG A 341 7.18 -1.26 -28.54
C ARG A 341 8.62 -1.59 -28.88
N SER A 342 8.95 -1.65 -30.16
CA SER A 342 10.34 -1.82 -30.62
C SER A 342 11.12 -0.52 -30.44
N ILE A 343 12.34 -0.58 -29.85
CA ILE A 343 13.24 0.57 -29.62
C ILE A 343 14.61 0.37 -30.25
N GLY A 344 14.86 -0.76 -30.91
CA GLY A 344 16.09 -1.11 -31.56
C GLY A 344 15.91 -2.37 -32.41
N LYS A 345 17.00 -2.84 -33.03
CA LYS A 345 16.93 -4.02 -33.92
C LYS A 345 16.45 -5.29 -33.20
N GLU A 346 16.89 -5.49 -31.97
CA GLU A 346 16.59 -6.66 -31.13
C GLU A 346 16.19 -6.23 -29.72
N GLN A 347 15.71 -5.00 -29.58
CA GLN A 347 15.35 -4.39 -28.29
C GLN A 347 13.91 -3.94 -28.30
N SER A 348 13.21 -4.25 -27.24
CA SER A 348 11.82 -3.79 -27.00
C SER A 348 11.70 -3.11 -25.64
N LEU A 349 10.88 -2.06 -25.60
CA LEU A 349 10.48 -1.39 -24.37
C LEU A 349 9.27 -2.12 -23.80
N VAL A 350 9.33 -2.43 -22.53
CA VAL A 350 8.24 -3.03 -21.77
C VAL A 350 7.70 -1.99 -20.80
N GLU A 351 6.40 -1.75 -20.89
CA GLU A 351 5.66 -0.81 -20.07
C GLU A 351 4.55 -1.60 -19.37
N VAL A 352 4.48 -1.55 -18.04
CA VAL A 352 3.61 -2.45 -17.24
C VAL A 352 2.34 -1.78 -16.71
N GLY A 353 2.17 -0.49 -16.96
CA GLY A 353 1.09 0.29 -16.36
C GLY A 353 1.37 0.65 -14.90
N GLU A 354 0.42 1.33 -14.28
CA GLU A 354 0.53 1.81 -12.91
C GLU A 354 -0.25 0.93 -11.92
N LYS A 355 0.01 1.11 -10.62
CA LYS A 355 -0.70 0.49 -9.49
C LYS A 355 -0.76 -1.04 -9.52
N GLY A 356 0.11 -1.67 -10.34
CA GLY A 356 0.09 -3.13 -10.49
C GLY A 356 -1.22 -3.69 -11.02
N GLU A 357 -1.98 -2.88 -11.76
CA GLU A 357 -3.28 -3.25 -12.35
C GLU A 357 -3.14 -4.22 -13.51
N PHE A 358 -1.96 -4.26 -14.12
CA PHE A 358 -1.68 -5.08 -15.28
C PHE A 358 -0.47 -5.98 -15.07
N ALA A 359 -0.42 -7.04 -15.85
CA ALA A 359 0.77 -7.83 -16.14
C ALA A 359 1.01 -7.83 -17.65
N VAL A 360 2.28 -7.81 -18.05
CA VAL A 360 2.69 -7.98 -19.45
C VAL A 360 3.35 -9.33 -19.61
N VAL A 361 2.89 -10.12 -20.56
CA VAL A 361 3.42 -11.46 -20.84
C VAL A 361 4.10 -11.48 -22.21
N ILE A 362 5.35 -11.94 -22.22
CA ILE A 362 6.11 -12.17 -23.45
C ILE A 362 6.41 -13.66 -23.55
N GLY A 363 5.79 -14.33 -24.52
CA GLY A 363 6.04 -15.72 -24.85
C GLY A 363 7.21 -15.84 -25.84
N LEU A 364 8.23 -16.62 -25.49
CA LEU A 364 9.38 -16.92 -26.34
C LEU A 364 9.26 -18.32 -26.89
N TYR A 365 9.53 -18.49 -28.18
CA TYR A 365 9.43 -19.78 -28.89
C TYR A 365 10.77 -20.18 -29.53
N ASN A 366 11.04 -21.47 -29.68
CA ASN A 366 12.30 -21.97 -30.24
C ASN A 366 12.51 -21.61 -31.71
N ASP A 367 11.45 -21.32 -32.43
CA ASP A 367 11.53 -20.84 -33.82
C ASP A 367 11.97 -19.37 -33.93
N GLY A 368 12.20 -18.70 -32.75
CA GLY A 368 12.56 -17.30 -32.65
C GLY A 368 11.37 -16.33 -32.65
N SER A 369 10.14 -16.85 -32.78
CA SER A 369 8.96 -15.99 -32.69
C SER A 369 8.72 -15.53 -31.25
N VAL A 370 8.08 -14.35 -31.13
CA VAL A 370 7.73 -13.71 -29.87
C VAL A 370 6.26 -13.33 -29.92
N ARG A 371 5.53 -13.61 -28.86
CA ARG A 371 4.15 -13.13 -28.68
C ARG A 371 4.07 -12.24 -27.47
N TYR A 372 3.21 -11.24 -27.54
CA TYR A 372 3.00 -10.23 -26.51
C TYR A 372 1.51 -10.18 -26.10
N GLN A 373 1.26 -10.11 -24.80
CA GLN A 373 -0.08 -9.90 -24.26
C GLN A 373 -0.02 -9.01 -23.04
N ARG A 374 -0.75 -7.88 -23.04
CA ARG A 374 -1.10 -7.19 -21.81
C ARG A 374 -2.32 -7.87 -21.18
N VAL A 375 -2.32 -7.99 -19.88
CA VAL A 375 -3.34 -8.68 -19.09
C VAL A 375 -3.80 -7.76 -17.97
N ALA A 376 -5.04 -7.31 -17.97
CA ALA A 376 -5.63 -6.65 -16.83
C ALA A 376 -5.87 -7.69 -15.71
N LEU A 377 -5.43 -7.38 -14.49
CA LEU A 377 -5.68 -8.21 -13.31
C LEU A 377 -7.07 -7.87 -12.74
N ASP A 378 -8.09 -8.25 -13.48
CA ASP A 378 -9.49 -7.91 -13.24
C ASP A 378 -10.29 -9.00 -12.51
N SER A 379 -11.61 -8.87 -12.45
CA SER A 379 -12.49 -9.76 -11.68
C SER A 379 -12.58 -11.20 -12.20
N ARG A 380 -12.03 -11.52 -13.38
CA ARG A 380 -11.89 -12.92 -13.84
C ARG A 380 -10.91 -13.73 -12.99
N TYR A 381 -9.99 -13.06 -12.29
CA TYR A 381 -9.06 -13.68 -11.36
C TYR A 381 -9.61 -13.55 -9.95
N GLU A 382 -10.05 -14.65 -9.37
CA GLU A 382 -10.55 -14.68 -8.00
C GLU A 382 -9.45 -14.34 -6.99
N SER A 383 -9.85 -13.88 -5.80
CA SER A 383 -8.91 -13.59 -4.73
C SER A 383 -8.23 -14.87 -4.21
N SER A 384 -6.90 -14.84 -4.14
CA SER A 384 -6.10 -15.93 -3.60
C SER A 384 -6.24 -16.02 -2.07
N PRO A 385 -6.59 -17.20 -1.52
CA PRO A 385 -6.68 -17.38 -0.07
C PRO A 385 -5.37 -17.08 0.67
N GLU A 386 -4.23 -17.43 0.06
CA GLU A 386 -2.91 -17.28 0.67
C GLU A 386 -2.54 -15.79 0.80
N ILE A 387 -2.80 -15.00 -0.23
CA ILE A 387 -2.54 -13.56 -0.19
C ILE A 387 -3.55 -12.85 0.72
N THR A 388 -4.81 -13.30 0.72
CA THR A 388 -5.83 -12.78 1.64
C THR A 388 -5.41 -12.99 3.11
N LEU A 389 -4.71 -14.09 3.42
CA LEU A 389 -4.18 -14.31 4.77
C LEU A 389 -3.08 -13.29 5.13
N LEU A 390 -2.14 -13.01 4.20
CA LEU A 390 -1.13 -11.96 4.42
C LEU A 390 -1.77 -10.59 4.62
N MET A 391 -2.86 -10.29 3.89
CA MET A 391 -3.61 -9.05 4.07
C MET A 391 -4.28 -8.98 5.45
N LYS A 392 -4.84 -10.09 5.95
CA LYS A 392 -5.37 -10.16 7.32
C LYS A 392 -4.31 -9.91 8.38
N ASP A 393 -3.10 -10.46 8.18
CA ASP A 393 -1.97 -10.21 9.08
C ASP A 393 -1.56 -8.73 9.06
N TYR A 394 -1.47 -8.11 7.87
CA TYR A 394 -1.19 -6.68 7.71
C TYR A 394 -2.21 -5.81 8.47
N GLN A 395 -3.52 -6.02 8.24
CA GLN A 395 -4.58 -5.28 8.93
C GLN A 395 -4.56 -5.53 10.46
N SER A 396 -4.23 -6.74 10.90
CA SER A 396 -4.08 -7.06 12.33
C SER A 396 -2.91 -6.31 12.97
N ILE A 397 -1.80 -6.15 12.25
CA ILE A 397 -0.64 -5.35 12.72
C ILE A 397 -1.03 -3.88 12.85
N LEU A 398 -1.69 -3.30 11.83
CA LEU A 398 -2.19 -1.91 11.89
C LEU A 398 -3.11 -1.70 13.09
N LYS A 399 -4.09 -2.58 13.27
CA LYS A 399 -5.02 -2.55 14.41
C LYS A 399 -4.27 -2.56 15.75
N ASN A 400 -3.32 -3.48 15.93
CA ASN A 400 -2.55 -3.59 17.17
C ASN A 400 -1.71 -2.35 17.45
N LEU A 401 -1.05 -1.79 16.42
CA LEU A 401 -0.25 -0.58 16.55
C LEU A 401 -1.10 0.63 16.94
N ILE A 402 -2.23 0.82 16.26
CA ILE A 402 -3.12 1.96 16.52
C ILE A 402 -3.83 1.83 17.85
N THR A 403 -4.33 0.63 18.19
CA THR A 403 -5.02 0.39 19.47
C THR A 403 -4.09 0.59 20.66
N SER A 404 -2.83 0.15 20.57
CA SER A 404 -1.87 0.25 21.66
C SER A 404 -1.24 1.63 21.82
N LYS A 405 -0.98 2.35 20.72
CA LYS A 405 -0.18 3.57 20.71
C LYS A 405 -0.87 4.78 20.06
N GLY A 406 -2.08 4.59 19.48
CA GLY A 406 -2.76 5.58 18.66
C GLY A 406 -2.08 5.80 17.31
N PHE A 407 -2.68 6.59 16.42
CA PHE A 407 -2.13 6.87 15.09
C PHE A 407 -0.72 7.47 15.15
N ARG A 408 -0.51 8.46 16.01
CA ARG A 408 0.81 9.10 16.17
C ARG A 408 1.89 8.13 16.66
N GLY A 409 1.62 7.40 17.72
CA GLY A 409 2.61 6.51 18.33
C GLY A 409 2.78 5.18 17.60
N GLY A 410 1.74 4.71 16.90
CA GLY A 410 1.75 3.44 16.16
C GLY A 410 2.30 3.58 14.75
N LEU A 411 1.82 4.57 14.01
CA LEU A 411 2.17 4.74 12.60
C LEU A 411 3.00 6.00 12.31
N GLY A 412 3.27 6.84 13.32
CA GLY A 412 3.96 8.11 13.12
C GLY A 412 3.10 9.19 12.45
N VAL A 413 1.81 8.94 12.29
CA VAL A 413 0.86 9.87 11.66
C VAL A 413 0.54 11.00 12.63
N ASN A 414 1.03 12.19 12.34
CA ASN A 414 0.82 13.36 13.19
C ASN A 414 -0.42 14.14 12.76
N PRO A 415 -1.35 14.43 13.69
CA PRO A 415 -2.46 15.34 13.40
C PRO A 415 -1.95 16.69 12.94
N ALA A 416 -2.53 17.22 11.86
CA ALA A 416 -2.29 18.58 11.38
C ALA A 416 -3.48 19.47 11.71
N ARG A 417 -3.29 20.78 11.60
CA ARG A 417 -4.42 21.72 11.71
C ARG A 417 -5.22 21.65 10.41
N SER A 418 -6.54 21.53 10.51
CA SER A 418 -7.40 21.68 9.33
C SER A 418 -7.15 23.03 8.67
N PRO A 419 -7.08 23.11 7.34
CA PRO A 419 -6.93 24.38 6.63
C PRO A 419 -8.01 25.41 6.99
N GLN A 420 -9.19 24.96 7.37
CA GLN A 420 -10.35 25.79 7.73
C GLN A 420 -10.47 26.07 9.23
N ALA A 421 -9.66 25.42 10.09
CA ALA A 421 -9.79 25.51 11.56
C ALA A 421 -9.65 26.93 12.14
N GLU A 422 -8.88 27.80 11.48
CA GLU A 422 -8.72 29.19 11.93
C GLU A 422 -10.05 29.98 11.79
N LEU A 423 -10.77 29.74 10.71
CA LEU A 423 -12.04 30.42 10.40
C LEU A 423 -13.23 29.69 11.01
N LEU A 424 -13.29 28.36 10.93
CA LEU A 424 -14.48 27.57 11.24
C LEU A 424 -14.43 26.83 12.59
N GLY A 425 -13.27 26.77 13.25
CA GLY A 425 -13.12 26.09 14.55
C GLY A 425 -12.94 24.59 14.44
N LYS A 426 -13.62 23.83 15.33
CA LYS A 426 -13.49 22.37 15.48
C LYS A 426 -14.63 21.63 14.82
N TYR A 427 -14.42 20.32 14.60
CA TYR A 427 -15.46 19.40 14.17
C TYR A 427 -16.41 19.10 15.33
N VAL A 428 -17.73 19.03 15.05
CA VAL A 428 -18.80 18.87 16.07
C VAL A 428 -19.70 17.66 15.81
N GLY A 429 -19.64 17.07 14.62
CA GLY A 429 -20.43 15.91 14.20
C GLY A 429 -21.83 16.27 13.68
N ALA A 430 -22.29 15.44 12.71
CA ALA A 430 -23.52 15.69 11.95
C ALA A 430 -24.79 15.84 12.83
N GLN A 431 -24.84 15.17 13.99
CA GLN A 431 -25.98 15.26 14.90
C GLN A 431 -26.22 16.69 15.43
N LYS A 432 -25.16 17.51 15.52
CA LYS A 432 -25.29 18.91 15.95
C LYS A 432 -25.93 19.80 14.89
N CYS A 433 -25.75 19.46 13.61
CA CYS A 433 -26.33 20.20 12.50
C CYS A 433 -27.85 20.01 12.41
N ARG A 434 -28.35 18.84 12.86
CA ARG A 434 -29.76 18.46 12.76
C ARG A 434 -30.73 19.47 13.37
N SER A 435 -30.36 20.12 14.48
CA SER A 435 -31.25 20.99 15.22
C SER A 435 -31.70 22.24 14.43
N CYS A 436 -30.88 22.69 13.45
CA CYS A 436 -31.17 23.83 12.59
C CYS A 436 -31.41 23.42 11.13
N HIS A 437 -30.79 22.32 10.66
CA HIS A 437 -30.82 21.86 9.28
C HIS A 437 -31.51 20.48 9.18
N GLU A 438 -32.76 20.37 9.67
CA GLU A 438 -33.44 19.07 9.75
C GLU A 438 -33.71 18.44 8.38
N GLU A 439 -34.08 19.23 7.36
CA GLU A 439 -34.34 18.73 6.00
C GLU A 439 -33.06 18.22 5.36
N SER A 440 -31.96 18.96 5.44
CA SER A 440 -30.64 18.53 4.94
C SER A 440 -30.16 17.28 5.67
N TYR A 441 -30.39 17.19 6.99
CA TYR A 441 -30.09 15.99 7.77
C TYR A 441 -30.92 14.78 7.32
N ARG A 442 -32.19 14.98 6.94
CA ARG A 442 -33.05 13.89 6.42
C ARG A 442 -32.57 13.35 5.07
N VAL A 443 -31.98 14.19 4.22
CA VAL A 443 -31.34 13.72 2.97
C VAL A 443 -30.11 12.90 3.30
N TRP A 444 -29.21 13.47 4.13
CA TRP A 444 -27.95 12.82 4.51
C TRP A 444 -28.16 11.46 5.19
N VAL A 445 -29.06 11.34 6.17
CA VAL A 445 -29.25 10.10 6.93
C VAL A 445 -29.78 8.94 6.09
N LYS A 446 -30.41 9.23 4.93
CA LYS A 446 -30.85 8.24 3.95
C LYS A 446 -29.77 7.89 2.93
N SER A 447 -28.64 8.56 2.94
CA SER A 447 -27.53 8.30 2.03
C SER A 447 -26.57 7.24 2.56
N ARG A 448 -25.77 6.65 1.68
CA ARG A 448 -24.68 5.74 2.07
C ARG A 448 -23.59 6.43 2.90
N HIS A 449 -23.48 7.75 2.83
CA HIS A 449 -22.56 8.53 3.63
C HIS A 449 -22.83 8.37 5.14
N ALA A 450 -24.08 8.28 5.54
CA ALA A 450 -24.45 8.12 6.94
C ALA A 450 -24.08 6.74 7.56
N ILE A 451 -23.75 5.76 6.73
CA ILE A 451 -23.33 4.40 7.16
C ILE A 451 -21.96 4.00 6.60
N ALA A 452 -21.17 4.98 6.16
CA ALA A 452 -19.90 4.72 5.48
C ALA A 452 -18.90 3.90 6.32
N TRP A 453 -18.87 4.12 7.63
CA TRP A 453 -18.00 3.37 8.56
C TRP A 453 -18.31 1.88 8.59
N LYS A 454 -19.58 1.52 8.50
CA LYS A 454 -20.04 0.13 8.51
C LYS A 454 -19.41 -0.69 7.38
N SER A 455 -19.19 -0.08 6.21
CA SER A 455 -18.56 -0.76 5.06
C SER A 455 -17.13 -1.23 5.35
N LEU A 456 -16.35 -0.49 6.15
CA LEU A 456 -15.00 -0.87 6.52
C LEU A 456 -14.95 -2.08 7.46
N LYS A 457 -15.98 -2.26 8.29
CA LYS A 457 -16.04 -3.33 9.30
C LYS A 457 -16.70 -4.60 8.80
N GLU A 458 -17.76 -4.48 8.02
CA GLU A 458 -18.66 -5.57 7.69
C GLU A 458 -18.56 -6.00 6.21
N THR A 459 -18.29 -5.06 5.30
CA THR A 459 -18.22 -5.38 3.87
C THR A 459 -16.80 -5.68 3.43
N ALA A 460 -15.81 -4.97 3.95
CA ALA A 460 -14.40 -5.22 3.63
C ALA A 460 -13.90 -6.55 4.23
N ASN A 461 -13.20 -7.34 3.45
CA ASN A 461 -12.60 -8.60 3.90
C ASN A 461 -11.12 -8.66 3.51
N PRO A 462 -10.19 -8.49 4.47
CA PRO A 462 -10.39 -8.28 5.91
C PRO A 462 -10.98 -6.90 6.26
N PRO A 463 -11.54 -6.72 7.48
CA PRO A 463 -11.95 -5.40 7.97
C PRO A 463 -10.81 -4.38 7.91
N ARG A 464 -11.12 -3.13 7.54
CA ARG A 464 -10.15 -2.04 7.30
C ARG A 464 -10.37 -0.81 8.18
N ASP A 465 -11.08 -0.97 9.27
CA ASP A 465 -11.42 0.07 10.23
C ASP A 465 -10.23 0.66 11.02
N PHE A 466 -9.01 0.16 10.77
CA PHE A 466 -7.75 0.71 11.29
C PHE A 466 -6.76 1.15 10.21
N ASP A 467 -7.15 1.11 8.95
CA ASP A 467 -6.30 1.51 7.84
C ASP A 467 -6.49 3.00 7.53
N PRO A 468 -5.47 3.87 7.70
CA PRO A 468 -5.57 5.31 7.44
C PRO A 468 -6.07 5.65 6.03
N GLU A 469 -5.69 4.87 5.01
CA GLU A 469 -6.14 5.10 3.64
C GLU A 469 -7.64 4.89 3.47
N CYS A 470 -8.21 3.96 4.23
CA CYS A 470 -9.65 3.73 4.22
C CYS A 470 -10.39 4.73 5.13
N ILE A 471 -9.89 4.93 6.35
CA ILE A 471 -10.49 5.80 7.37
C ILE A 471 -10.67 7.22 6.84
N SER A 472 -9.68 7.75 6.13
CA SER A 472 -9.65 9.13 5.67
C SER A 472 -10.87 9.55 4.82
N CYS A 473 -11.47 8.60 4.09
CA CYS A 473 -12.69 8.81 3.31
C CYS A 473 -13.98 8.38 4.02
N HIS A 474 -13.90 7.80 5.23
CA HIS A 474 -15.03 7.21 5.93
C HIS A 474 -15.37 7.84 7.28
N VAL A 475 -14.67 8.93 7.65
CA VAL A 475 -14.88 9.66 8.91
C VAL A 475 -14.70 11.17 8.72
N VAL A 476 -15.13 11.95 9.71
CA VAL A 476 -14.98 13.40 9.73
C VAL A 476 -13.59 13.79 10.25
N GLY A 477 -12.99 14.82 9.63
CA GLY A 477 -11.79 15.47 10.13
C GLY A 477 -10.49 14.72 9.82
N TRP A 478 -10.40 14.15 8.62
CA TRP A 478 -9.18 13.58 8.04
C TRP A 478 -8.86 14.22 6.69
N ASP A 479 -7.59 14.25 6.35
CA ASP A 479 -7.14 14.57 4.99
C ASP A 479 -7.27 13.32 4.13
N SER A 480 -8.17 13.32 3.15
CA SER A 480 -8.46 12.18 2.29
C SER A 480 -7.35 11.86 1.29
N LEU A 481 -6.48 12.84 0.96
CA LEU A 481 -5.40 12.67 0.00
C LEU A 481 -4.07 12.25 0.67
N GLN A 482 -3.85 12.66 1.91
CA GLN A 482 -2.60 12.39 2.63
C GLN A 482 -2.79 11.42 3.82
N HIS A 483 -4.01 10.96 4.05
CA HIS A 483 -4.38 9.91 5.02
C HIS A 483 -3.91 10.19 6.45
N PHE A 484 -4.09 11.41 6.94
CA PHE A 484 -3.81 11.77 8.33
C PHE A 484 -5.00 12.49 8.98
N PRO A 485 -5.18 12.35 10.32
CA PRO A 485 -6.21 13.08 11.05
C PRO A 485 -5.88 14.57 11.16
N TYR A 486 -6.92 15.41 11.12
CA TYR A 486 -6.81 16.77 11.62
C TYR A 486 -6.89 16.79 13.16
N ILE A 487 -6.33 17.86 13.76
CA ILE A 487 -6.56 18.13 15.18
C ILE A 487 -8.07 18.29 15.36
N ASP A 488 -8.65 17.67 16.36
CA ASP A 488 -10.09 17.60 16.62
C ASP A 488 -10.90 16.73 15.62
N GLY A 489 -10.23 16.00 14.70
CA GLY A 489 -10.85 15.00 13.84
C GLY A 489 -11.04 13.64 14.53
N TYR A 490 -11.59 12.68 13.78
CA TYR A 490 -11.85 11.33 14.29
C TYR A 490 -10.59 10.64 14.81
N LEU A 491 -10.70 10.03 15.98
CA LEU A 491 -9.62 9.29 16.64
C LEU A 491 -9.94 7.81 16.89
N SER A 492 -11.18 7.50 17.22
CA SER A 492 -11.68 6.12 17.38
C SER A 492 -13.19 6.14 17.71
N GLU A 493 -13.88 5.02 17.48
CA GLU A 493 -15.31 4.84 17.87
C GLU A 493 -15.58 5.18 19.34
N LYS A 494 -14.62 4.99 20.23
CA LYS A 494 -14.76 5.25 21.65
C LYS A 494 -14.50 6.72 22.03
N LYS A 495 -13.58 7.41 21.32
CA LYS A 495 -13.14 8.76 21.70
C LYS A 495 -13.94 9.85 21.02
N THR A 496 -14.32 9.63 19.78
CA THR A 496 -15.00 10.61 18.92
C THR A 496 -16.08 9.90 18.08
N PRO A 497 -17.06 9.24 18.73
CA PRO A 497 -18.11 8.49 18.02
C PRO A 497 -18.97 9.41 17.14
N GLU A 498 -19.10 10.69 17.49
CA GLU A 498 -19.83 11.71 16.74
C GLU A 498 -19.22 12.05 15.38
N LEU A 499 -17.96 11.69 15.15
CA LEU A 499 -17.22 11.94 13.91
C LEU A 499 -17.13 10.71 12.99
N LEU A 500 -17.88 9.65 13.31
CA LEU A 500 -18.03 8.49 12.44
C LEU A 500 -18.83 8.83 11.19
N ASN A 501 -18.58 8.08 10.13
CA ASN A 501 -19.21 8.22 8.82
C ASN A 501 -18.78 9.50 8.06
N VAL A 502 -19.23 9.63 6.82
CA VAL A 502 -19.02 10.84 6.02
C VAL A 502 -20.09 11.86 6.44
N GLY A 503 -19.81 12.61 7.50
CA GLY A 503 -20.73 13.60 8.05
C GLY A 503 -20.78 14.90 7.23
N CYS A 504 -21.68 15.82 7.62
CA CYS A 504 -21.86 17.12 6.98
C CYS A 504 -20.53 17.89 6.82
N GLU A 505 -19.69 17.81 7.83
CA GLU A 505 -18.41 18.53 7.93
C GLU A 505 -17.30 17.96 7.01
N CYS A 506 -17.49 16.77 6.41
CA CYS A 506 -16.59 16.28 5.36
C CYS A 506 -16.66 17.16 4.11
N CYS A 507 -17.83 17.73 3.84
CA CYS A 507 -18.06 18.59 2.70
C CYS A 507 -18.00 20.09 3.09
N HIS A 508 -18.65 20.46 4.19
CA HIS A 508 -18.85 21.87 4.58
C HIS A 508 -17.75 22.43 5.50
N GLY A 509 -16.85 21.55 6.02
CA GLY A 509 -15.83 21.95 7.00
C GLY A 509 -16.34 22.01 8.44
N PRO A 510 -15.47 22.35 9.42
CA PRO A 510 -15.80 22.38 10.85
C PRO A 510 -16.98 23.28 11.20
N GLY A 511 -17.91 22.82 12.05
CA GLY A 511 -19.15 23.53 12.36
C GLY A 511 -19.16 24.36 13.67
N GLU A 512 -18.10 24.26 14.52
CA GLU A 512 -18.12 24.88 15.86
C GLU A 512 -18.40 26.37 15.82
N ARG A 513 -17.70 27.11 14.97
CA ARG A 513 -17.83 28.58 14.92
C ARG A 513 -19.13 29.00 14.24
N HIS A 514 -19.58 28.25 13.24
CA HIS A 514 -20.89 28.48 12.63
C HIS A 514 -22.00 28.45 13.69
N MET A 515 -22.08 27.36 14.47
CA MET A 515 -23.07 27.24 15.54
C MET A 515 -22.99 28.37 16.56
N ALA A 516 -21.78 28.83 16.86
CA ALA A 516 -21.60 29.91 17.85
C ALA A 516 -22.08 31.29 17.34
N VAL A 517 -21.78 31.59 16.05
CA VAL A 517 -22.15 32.92 15.50
C VAL A 517 -23.61 33.02 15.14
N GLU A 518 -24.28 31.91 14.77
CA GLU A 518 -25.73 31.90 14.50
C GLU A 518 -26.58 32.22 15.74
N LEU A 519 -26.03 32.11 16.94
CA LEU A 519 -26.68 32.50 18.20
C LEU A 519 -26.40 33.96 18.59
N GLY A 520 -25.61 34.68 17.82
CA GLY A 520 -25.25 36.09 18.07
C GLY A 520 -26.01 37.06 17.15
N ASP A 521 -25.66 38.36 17.26
CA ASP A 521 -26.31 39.46 16.53
C ASP A 521 -25.38 40.05 15.43
N ASP A 522 -24.22 39.44 15.14
CA ASP A 522 -23.24 39.94 14.15
C ASP A 522 -23.52 39.33 12.76
N GLU A 523 -24.41 39.99 12.01
CA GLU A 523 -24.84 39.53 10.67
C GLU A 523 -23.69 39.43 9.66
N ASP A 524 -22.69 40.33 9.71
CA ASP A 524 -21.53 40.31 8.80
C ASP A 524 -20.67 39.09 9.09
N LEU A 525 -20.48 38.74 10.36
CA LEU A 525 -19.73 37.55 10.76
C LEU A 525 -20.50 36.28 10.41
N GLN A 526 -21.80 36.21 10.61
CA GLN A 526 -22.66 35.10 10.20
C GLN A 526 -22.53 34.81 8.70
N GLU A 527 -22.71 35.86 7.86
CA GLU A 527 -22.60 35.69 6.41
C GLU A 527 -21.18 35.28 5.97
N SER A 528 -20.14 35.82 6.60
CA SER A 528 -18.76 35.43 6.32
C SER A 528 -18.52 33.95 6.61
N ILE A 529 -19.05 33.42 7.73
CA ILE A 529 -18.91 32.02 8.10
C ILE A 529 -19.78 31.14 7.19
N ARG A 530 -21.02 31.49 6.90
CA ARG A 530 -21.90 30.81 5.97
C ARG A 530 -21.25 30.69 4.57
N ALA A 531 -20.70 31.80 4.07
CA ALA A 531 -20.00 31.82 2.78
C ALA A 531 -18.81 30.86 2.73
N ALA A 532 -18.06 30.71 3.84
CA ALA A 532 -16.94 29.80 3.93
C ALA A 532 -17.36 28.31 3.94
N MET A 533 -18.58 28.00 4.34
CA MET A 533 -19.14 26.64 4.40
C MET A 533 -19.96 26.28 3.16
N ARG A 534 -20.33 27.23 2.32
CA ARG A 534 -21.03 26.97 1.05
C ARG A 534 -20.09 26.32 0.04
N LEU A 535 -20.51 25.23 -0.56
CA LEU A 535 -19.72 24.51 -1.56
C LEU A 535 -19.69 25.23 -2.92
N GLY A 536 -20.81 25.80 -3.35
CA GLY A 536 -20.94 26.49 -4.62
C GLY A 536 -20.41 25.67 -5.79
N GLU A 537 -19.62 26.30 -6.68
CA GLU A 537 -19.00 25.65 -7.83
C GLU A 537 -17.93 24.60 -7.47
N ASN A 538 -17.49 24.54 -6.20
CA ASN A 538 -16.47 23.60 -5.76
C ASN A 538 -17.04 22.23 -5.37
N VAL A 539 -18.36 22.05 -5.31
CA VAL A 539 -18.99 20.80 -4.87
C VAL A 539 -18.42 19.57 -5.60
N LYS A 540 -18.28 19.63 -6.91
CA LYS A 540 -17.73 18.54 -7.72
C LYS A 540 -16.31 18.18 -7.30
N LYS A 541 -15.45 19.15 -7.01
CA LYS A 541 -14.07 18.92 -6.53
C LYS A 541 -14.05 18.26 -5.16
N VAL A 542 -14.95 18.65 -4.27
CA VAL A 542 -15.08 18.05 -2.93
C VAL A 542 -15.47 16.59 -3.03
N CYS A 543 -16.43 16.25 -3.90
CA CYS A 543 -16.81 14.84 -4.13
C CYS A 543 -15.60 13.99 -4.60
N TYR A 544 -14.81 14.51 -5.53
CA TYR A 544 -13.65 13.78 -6.08
C TYR A 544 -12.45 13.67 -5.12
N LEU A 545 -12.49 14.26 -3.94
CA LEU A 545 -11.49 14.00 -2.89
C LEU A 545 -11.56 12.56 -2.35
N CYS A 546 -12.74 11.92 -2.44
CA CYS A 546 -12.97 10.56 -1.97
C CYS A 546 -13.49 9.63 -3.09
N HIS A 547 -14.17 10.19 -4.10
CA HIS A 547 -14.71 9.44 -5.23
C HIS A 547 -13.81 9.56 -6.47
N ASP A 548 -12.61 9.02 -6.36
CA ASP A 548 -11.66 8.91 -7.47
C ASP A 548 -11.82 7.58 -8.23
N GLY A 549 -10.99 7.38 -9.27
CA GLY A 549 -11.03 6.17 -10.09
C GLY A 549 -10.65 4.89 -9.35
N ASP A 550 -9.88 5.00 -8.25
CA ASP A 550 -9.44 3.85 -7.46
C ASP A 550 -10.47 3.44 -6.39
N ASN A 551 -11.16 4.42 -5.83
CA ASN A 551 -12.06 4.20 -4.69
C ASN A 551 -13.53 4.12 -5.13
N SER A 552 -13.89 4.77 -6.25
CA SER A 552 -15.25 4.82 -6.76
C SER A 552 -15.28 4.87 -8.29
N PRO A 553 -14.83 3.82 -9.00
CA PRO A 553 -14.65 3.82 -10.45
C PRO A 553 -15.95 4.06 -11.25
N LEU A 554 -17.10 3.95 -10.58
CA LEU A 554 -18.41 4.16 -11.17
C LEU A 554 -19.05 5.48 -10.78
N PHE A 555 -18.34 6.29 -9.99
CA PHE A 555 -18.89 7.57 -9.56
C PHE A 555 -18.97 8.52 -10.75
N ASP A 556 -20.20 8.89 -11.10
CA ASP A 556 -20.53 9.95 -12.01
C ASP A 556 -21.25 11.05 -11.25
N PHE A 557 -20.67 12.24 -11.24
CA PHE A 557 -21.19 13.34 -10.43
C PHE A 557 -22.65 13.69 -10.77
N ASP A 558 -22.97 13.76 -12.06
CA ASP A 558 -24.30 14.19 -12.50
C ASP A 558 -25.39 13.16 -12.16
N THR A 559 -24.98 11.88 -12.03
CA THR A 559 -25.87 10.78 -11.64
C THR A 559 -26.05 10.68 -10.13
N TYR A 560 -24.97 10.84 -9.35
CA TYR A 560 -25.01 10.55 -7.91
C TYR A 560 -25.20 11.77 -7.02
N TYR A 561 -24.78 12.97 -7.45
CA TYR A 561 -24.94 14.17 -6.66
C TYR A 561 -26.40 14.49 -6.31
N PRO A 562 -27.40 14.32 -7.22
CA PRO A 562 -28.81 14.54 -6.89
C PRO A 562 -29.36 13.67 -5.74
N LEU A 563 -28.68 12.59 -5.38
CA LEU A 563 -29.08 11.72 -4.27
C LEU A 563 -28.68 12.29 -2.88
N ILE A 564 -27.79 13.26 -2.86
CA ILE A 564 -27.28 13.91 -1.64
C ILE A 564 -27.46 15.43 -1.66
N GLU A 565 -27.83 15.99 -2.81
CA GLU A 565 -28.10 17.41 -2.96
C GLU A 565 -29.24 17.83 -2.05
N HIS A 566 -29.03 18.91 -1.32
CA HIS A 566 -30.00 19.53 -0.46
C HIS A 566 -29.83 21.04 -0.57
N THR A 567 -30.95 21.75 -0.73
CA THR A 567 -31.06 23.20 -0.64
C THR A 567 -31.92 23.50 0.56
N GLU A 568 -31.50 24.43 1.40
CA GLU A 568 -32.46 25.03 2.29
C GLU A 568 -33.46 25.76 1.39
N SER A 569 -34.73 25.37 1.43
CA SER A 569 -35.79 26.21 0.92
C SER A 569 -35.63 27.53 1.64
N ALA A 570 -35.44 28.62 0.91
CA ALA A 570 -35.69 29.92 1.43
C ALA A 570 -37.20 29.94 1.78
N GLU A 571 -37.51 29.51 3.00
CA GLU A 571 -38.86 29.72 3.53
C GLU A 571 -39.00 31.21 3.78
N ASP A 572 -39.71 31.84 2.83
CA ASP A 572 -40.66 32.89 3.06
C ASP A 572 -40.38 33.84 4.27
N ASP A 573 -39.44 34.74 4.10
CA ASP A 573 -39.46 36.04 4.79
C ASP A 573 -40.50 36.96 4.13
N ASP A 574 -41.74 36.48 3.94
CA ASP A 574 -42.89 37.26 3.54
C ASP A 574 -44.15 36.83 4.36
N GLU A 575 -44.19 37.24 5.62
CA GLU A 575 -45.46 37.58 6.33
C GLU A 575 -45.22 38.65 7.41
#